data_3ee90a063447e4686c1d1f106e965268
#
_entry.id   3ee90a063447e4686c1d1f106e965268
#
_cell.length_a   1.000
_cell.length_b   1.000
_cell.length_c   1.000
_cell.angle_alpha   90.00
_cell.angle_beta   90.00
_cell.angle_gamma   90.00
#
_symmetry.space_group_name_H-M   'P 1'
#
loop_
_entity.id
_entity.type
_entity.pdbx_description
1 polymer ?
#
loop_
_entity_poly.entity_id
_entity_poly.type
_entity_poly.pdbx_seq_one_letter_code
_entity_poly.pdbx_strand_id
1 'polypeptide(L)'
;MKTRKYVPVFSPKHLSYIRACRKNMYNIAEGAVRAGKTVDNVFAFCTELETCPDKIHLASASTSPTAKLNIGDCNGMGIEAQFRGRCTWGKYRGNDCIRVRTKTGEKIVIFAGAGKADSFKRIRGNSYGMWIATEVNLHHESFIQEAFNRTAAAKLRKFFWDLNPSAPNSPIYEKYIDLYRIKQERGELPGGCNYELFLMRDNATISDERFAEIVAQYDPQSVWYKRDIEGKRVSAEGMIYPGYSSALETPFTPPRWRDVFISIDYGTQNAFAALLWGKSGGVWHIFREYRYSGRDTQVQKTDEDYVRDMERFVSESLPEDQQRGVMTIIDPSAASFIAALRRSRLAFRVRKADNDVLDGIRDVAVCMQRGDVRIFDNLPELRKEFDGYVWDDKADDKPIKVNDHLMDALRYGVRTMRLVKPKEEYKSPFFA
;
A
#
# COMPACT_ATOMS: atom_id res chain seq x y z
N MET A 1 40.44 -9.05 -12.27
CA MET A 1 39.09 -9.67 -12.24
C MET A 1 38.48 -9.43 -10.88
N LYS A 2 37.45 -8.61 -10.78
CA LYS A 2 36.67 -8.47 -9.52
C LYS A 2 35.86 -9.76 -9.35
N THR A 3 36.21 -10.58 -8.38
CA THR A 3 35.38 -11.73 -7.97
C THR A 3 33.98 -11.23 -7.59
N ARG A 4 32.97 -11.55 -8.41
CA ARG A 4 31.59 -11.32 -8.04
C ARG A 4 31.31 -12.13 -6.77
N LYS A 5 31.14 -11.45 -5.64
CA LYS A 5 30.67 -12.11 -4.42
C LYS A 5 29.29 -12.72 -4.73
N TYR A 6 29.18 -14.02 -4.57
CA TYR A 6 27.89 -14.71 -4.64
C TYR A 6 27.04 -14.25 -3.45
N VAL A 7 25.90 -13.64 -3.72
CA VAL A 7 24.91 -13.26 -2.70
C VAL A 7 23.80 -14.30 -2.78
N PRO A 8 23.56 -15.10 -1.74
CA PRO A 8 22.49 -16.09 -1.75
C PRO A 8 21.14 -15.36 -1.78
N VAL A 9 20.19 -15.88 -2.57
CA VAL A 9 18.82 -15.32 -2.63
C VAL A 9 18.08 -15.52 -1.30
N PHE A 10 18.35 -16.65 -0.62
CA PHE A 10 17.71 -16.99 0.65
C PHE A 10 18.76 -17.10 1.75
N SER A 11 18.50 -16.48 2.90
CA SER A 11 19.26 -16.70 4.12
C SER A 11 18.97 -18.09 4.73
N PRO A 12 19.77 -18.58 5.68
CA PRO A 12 19.47 -19.84 6.38
C PRO A 12 18.09 -19.86 7.03
N LYS A 13 17.62 -18.74 7.56
CA LYS A 13 16.29 -18.58 8.18
C LYS A 13 15.18 -18.78 7.14
N HIS A 14 15.28 -18.14 5.97
CA HIS A 14 14.36 -18.31 4.85
C HIS A 14 14.31 -19.76 4.36
N LEU A 15 15.48 -20.40 4.18
CA LEU A 15 15.55 -21.81 3.78
C LEU A 15 14.93 -22.74 4.82
N SER A 16 15.09 -22.46 6.11
CA SER A 16 14.44 -23.22 7.18
C SER A 16 12.93 -23.14 7.09
N TYR A 17 12.39 -21.92 6.95
CA TYR A 17 10.95 -21.68 6.79
C TYR A 17 10.39 -22.40 5.55
N ILE A 18 11.03 -22.24 4.39
CA ILE A 18 10.59 -22.87 3.13
C ILE A 18 10.57 -24.42 3.27
N ARG A 19 11.58 -25.00 3.91
CA ARG A 19 11.62 -26.46 4.16
C ARG A 19 10.51 -26.90 5.10
N ALA A 20 10.20 -26.12 6.14
CA ALA A 20 9.13 -26.40 7.08
C ALA A 20 7.73 -26.33 6.43
N CYS A 21 7.55 -25.54 5.38
CA CYS A 21 6.30 -25.47 4.61
C CYS A 21 5.84 -26.83 4.06
N ARG A 22 6.77 -27.75 3.77
CA ARG A 22 6.42 -29.08 3.26
C ARG A 22 5.64 -29.92 4.25
N LYS A 23 5.90 -29.73 5.56
CA LYS A 23 5.33 -30.55 6.64
C LYS A 23 4.06 -29.94 7.26
N ASN A 24 3.80 -28.67 7.01
CA ASN A 24 2.74 -27.92 7.68
C ASN A 24 1.63 -27.53 6.70
N MET A 25 0.39 -27.51 7.20
CA MET A 25 -0.78 -27.04 6.46
C MET A 25 -0.82 -25.50 6.44
N TYR A 26 -0.59 -24.86 7.58
CA TYR A 26 -0.62 -23.40 7.71
C TYR A 26 0.82 -22.88 7.71
N ASN A 27 1.17 -22.06 6.72
CA ASN A 27 2.50 -21.47 6.58
C ASN A 27 2.34 -19.96 6.56
N ILE A 28 2.85 -19.30 7.59
CA ILE A 28 2.62 -17.90 7.87
C ILE A 28 3.97 -17.20 8.03
N ALA A 29 4.26 -16.28 7.11
CA ALA A 29 5.42 -15.40 7.15
C ALA A 29 4.97 -13.99 7.55
N GLU A 30 5.18 -13.60 8.79
CA GLU A 30 4.93 -12.25 9.27
C GLU A 30 6.24 -11.45 9.31
N GLY A 31 6.20 -10.13 9.22
CA GLY A 31 7.39 -9.32 9.50
C GLY A 31 7.53 -8.06 8.68
N ALA A 32 8.70 -7.46 8.80
CA ALA A 32 9.07 -6.18 8.21
C ALA A 32 8.87 -6.12 6.69
N VAL A 33 8.75 -4.90 6.16
CA VAL A 33 8.75 -4.65 4.70
C VAL A 33 10.08 -5.11 4.11
N ARG A 34 10.06 -5.62 2.87
CA ARG A 34 11.26 -6.12 2.16
C ARG A 34 12.01 -7.24 2.85
N ALA A 35 11.40 -7.91 3.79
CA ALA A 35 12.02 -9.07 4.48
C ALA A 35 12.04 -10.35 3.62
N GLY A 36 11.44 -10.38 2.43
CA GLY A 36 11.48 -11.55 1.53
C GLY A 36 10.32 -12.54 1.69
N LYS A 37 9.37 -12.28 2.58
CA LYS A 37 8.25 -13.16 2.95
C LYS A 37 7.44 -13.70 1.77
N THR A 38 7.03 -12.82 0.86
CA THR A 38 6.24 -13.20 -0.32
C THR A 38 7.01 -14.13 -1.25
N VAL A 39 8.31 -13.86 -1.44
CA VAL A 39 9.20 -14.71 -2.25
C VAL A 39 9.30 -16.10 -1.67
N ASP A 40 9.45 -16.22 -0.33
CA ASP A 40 9.50 -17.51 0.36
C ASP A 40 8.23 -18.32 0.15
N ASN A 41 7.07 -17.67 0.35
CA ASN A 41 5.77 -18.30 0.17
C ASN A 41 5.51 -18.71 -1.29
N VAL A 42 5.89 -17.86 -2.26
CA VAL A 42 5.77 -18.20 -3.67
C VAL A 42 6.65 -19.39 -4.02
N PHE A 43 7.90 -19.41 -3.56
CA PHE A 43 8.82 -20.52 -3.80
C PHE A 43 8.31 -21.82 -3.17
N ALA A 44 7.86 -21.79 -1.92
CA ALA A 44 7.27 -22.94 -1.24
C ALA A 44 6.01 -23.43 -1.94
N PHE A 45 5.10 -22.51 -2.29
CA PHE A 45 3.88 -22.82 -3.05
C PHE A 45 4.17 -23.49 -4.40
N CYS A 46 5.10 -22.96 -5.18
CA CYS A 46 5.51 -23.52 -6.47
C CYS A 46 6.13 -24.92 -6.32
N THR A 47 6.91 -25.13 -5.26
CA THR A 47 7.49 -26.45 -4.94
C THR A 47 6.39 -27.47 -4.68
N GLU A 48 5.39 -27.14 -3.90
CA GLU A 48 4.23 -28.02 -3.63
C GLU A 48 3.35 -28.18 -4.87
N LEU A 49 3.23 -27.14 -5.71
CA LEU A 49 2.39 -27.18 -6.93
C LEU A 49 2.86 -28.24 -7.93
N GLU A 50 4.17 -28.51 -8.01
CA GLU A 50 4.77 -29.52 -8.90
C GLU A 50 4.21 -30.93 -8.69
N THR A 51 3.81 -31.26 -7.46
CA THR A 51 3.37 -32.62 -7.08
C THR A 51 1.95 -32.66 -6.53
N CYS A 52 1.31 -31.50 -6.38
CA CYS A 52 -0.06 -31.42 -5.84
C CYS A 52 -1.04 -32.20 -6.71
N PRO A 53 -1.92 -33.04 -6.14
CA PRO A 53 -2.93 -33.77 -6.89
C PRO A 53 -4.10 -32.89 -7.35
N ASP A 54 -4.36 -31.77 -6.68
CA ASP A 54 -5.46 -30.87 -7.01
C ASP A 54 -5.12 -30.04 -8.27
N LYS A 55 -6.17 -29.72 -9.07
CA LYS A 55 -5.98 -29.02 -10.35
C LYS A 55 -6.04 -27.49 -10.20
N ILE A 56 -6.92 -26.98 -9.33
CA ILE A 56 -7.23 -25.56 -9.23
C ILE A 56 -6.70 -25.02 -7.89
N HIS A 57 -6.04 -23.87 -7.90
CA HIS A 57 -5.46 -23.24 -6.73
C HIS A 57 -5.84 -21.77 -6.68
N LEU A 58 -5.81 -21.16 -5.51
CA LEU A 58 -6.16 -19.76 -5.27
C LEU A 58 -4.94 -18.93 -4.92
N ALA A 59 -4.78 -17.80 -5.59
CA ALA A 59 -3.85 -16.71 -5.24
C ALA A 59 -4.65 -15.44 -4.96
N SER A 60 -4.41 -14.76 -3.84
CA SER A 60 -5.17 -13.56 -3.47
C SER A 60 -4.32 -12.46 -2.84
N ALA A 61 -4.78 -11.23 -3.01
CA ALA A 61 -4.30 -10.02 -2.37
C ALA A 61 -5.49 -9.07 -2.13
N SER A 62 -5.25 -7.85 -1.66
CA SER A 62 -6.29 -6.82 -1.53
C SER A 62 -7.07 -6.61 -2.85
N THR A 63 -6.38 -6.64 -4.00
CA THR A 63 -6.98 -6.59 -5.34
C THR A 63 -6.43 -7.71 -6.25
N SER A 64 -7.17 -8.07 -7.33
CA SER A 64 -6.67 -9.06 -8.30
C SER A 64 -5.40 -8.60 -9.04
N PRO A 65 -5.26 -7.33 -9.47
CA PRO A 65 -4.00 -6.84 -10.02
C PRO A 65 -2.82 -6.96 -9.04
N THR A 66 -3.03 -6.65 -7.76
CA THR A 66 -2.00 -6.81 -6.70
C THR A 66 -1.61 -8.29 -6.53
N ALA A 67 -2.58 -9.20 -6.56
CA ALA A 67 -2.29 -10.63 -6.49
C ALA A 67 -1.44 -11.11 -7.68
N LYS A 68 -1.72 -10.64 -8.89
CA LYS A 68 -0.91 -10.95 -10.08
C LYS A 68 0.51 -10.39 -9.96
N LEU A 69 0.64 -9.15 -9.50
CA LEU A 69 1.94 -8.50 -9.32
C LEU A 69 2.77 -9.18 -8.23
N ASN A 70 2.19 -9.41 -7.04
CA ASN A 70 2.94 -9.89 -5.88
C ASN A 70 3.19 -11.41 -5.89
N ILE A 71 2.32 -12.20 -6.52
CA ILE A 71 2.42 -13.66 -6.52
C ILE A 71 2.77 -14.18 -7.91
N GLY A 72 2.13 -13.66 -8.95
CA GLY A 72 2.33 -14.08 -10.33
C GLY A 72 3.71 -13.71 -10.85
N ASP A 73 4.04 -12.42 -10.78
CA ASP A 73 5.35 -11.85 -11.18
C ASP A 73 6.37 -11.86 -10.05
N CYS A 74 6.00 -11.34 -8.88
CA CYS A 74 6.84 -11.25 -7.67
C CYS A 74 8.24 -10.67 -7.95
N ASN A 75 8.31 -9.55 -8.67
CA ASN A 75 9.57 -8.93 -9.11
C ASN A 75 10.49 -9.92 -9.87
N GLY A 76 9.93 -10.69 -10.77
CA GLY A 76 10.66 -11.69 -11.56
C GLY A 76 11.02 -12.97 -10.79
N MET A 77 10.44 -13.20 -9.60
CA MET A 77 10.62 -14.41 -8.79
C MET A 77 9.31 -15.18 -8.57
N GLY A 78 8.23 -14.76 -9.22
CA GLY A 78 6.87 -15.29 -9.08
C GLY A 78 6.64 -16.63 -9.77
N ILE A 79 5.36 -17.05 -9.81
CA ILE A 79 4.94 -18.29 -10.45
C ILE A 79 5.40 -18.34 -11.90
N GLU A 80 5.32 -17.21 -12.61
CA GLU A 80 5.74 -17.12 -14.02
C GLU A 80 7.21 -17.45 -14.20
N ALA A 81 8.08 -16.91 -13.34
CA ALA A 81 9.51 -17.16 -13.39
C ALA A 81 9.87 -18.60 -12.98
N GLN A 82 9.23 -19.11 -11.92
CA GLN A 82 9.46 -20.49 -11.42
C GLN A 82 9.08 -21.57 -12.47
N PHE A 83 8.08 -21.29 -13.30
CA PHE A 83 7.60 -22.18 -14.34
C PHE A 83 7.85 -21.63 -15.75
N ARG A 84 8.95 -20.89 -15.95
CA ARG A 84 9.33 -20.33 -17.26
C ARG A 84 9.31 -21.40 -18.35
N GLY A 85 8.63 -21.12 -19.48
CA GLY A 85 8.43 -22.07 -20.58
C GLY A 85 7.41 -23.17 -20.33
N ARG A 86 6.84 -23.24 -19.12
CA ARG A 86 5.83 -24.22 -18.72
C ARG A 86 4.53 -23.58 -18.22
N CYS A 87 4.38 -22.27 -18.33
CA CYS A 87 3.19 -21.55 -17.89
C CYS A 87 2.68 -20.58 -18.95
N THR A 88 1.38 -20.25 -18.87
CA THR A 88 0.72 -19.27 -19.72
C THR A 88 -0.35 -18.53 -18.93
N TRP A 89 -0.40 -17.21 -19.12
CA TRP A 89 -1.48 -16.37 -18.60
C TRP A 89 -2.75 -16.55 -19.40
N GLY A 90 -3.89 -16.41 -18.74
CA GLY A 90 -5.20 -16.51 -19.39
C GLY A 90 -6.36 -16.25 -18.43
N LYS A 91 -7.52 -16.73 -18.82
CA LYS A 91 -8.72 -16.68 -17.99
C LYS A 91 -9.29 -18.09 -17.75
N TYR A 92 -9.84 -18.30 -16.56
CA TYR A 92 -10.61 -19.48 -16.21
C TYR A 92 -11.92 -19.05 -15.56
N ARG A 93 -13.05 -19.38 -16.23
CA ARG A 93 -14.40 -18.98 -15.78
C ARG A 93 -14.51 -17.48 -15.46
N GLY A 94 -13.94 -16.63 -16.32
CA GLY A 94 -13.96 -15.17 -16.17
C GLY A 94 -12.90 -14.57 -15.23
N ASN A 95 -12.22 -15.38 -14.42
CA ASN A 95 -11.14 -14.93 -13.54
C ASN A 95 -9.78 -15.01 -14.23
N ASP A 96 -8.90 -14.06 -13.94
CA ASP A 96 -7.52 -14.13 -14.40
C ASP A 96 -6.82 -15.32 -13.76
N CYS A 97 -6.02 -16.05 -14.53
CA CYS A 97 -5.28 -17.21 -14.04
C CYS A 97 -3.95 -17.38 -14.75
N ILE A 98 -3.06 -18.13 -14.14
CA ILE A 98 -1.90 -18.73 -14.78
C ILE A 98 -2.10 -20.24 -14.84
N ARG A 99 -1.86 -20.80 -16.02
CA ARG A 99 -1.87 -22.27 -16.25
C ARG A 99 -0.44 -22.75 -16.22
N VAL A 100 -0.17 -23.79 -15.45
CA VAL A 100 1.17 -24.33 -15.24
C VAL A 100 1.20 -25.80 -15.57
N ARG A 101 2.16 -26.23 -16.38
CA ARG A 101 2.45 -27.65 -16.61
C ARG A 101 3.39 -28.17 -15.53
N THR A 102 2.92 -29.14 -14.76
CA THR A 102 3.66 -29.76 -13.65
C THR A 102 3.82 -31.27 -13.87
N LYS A 103 4.54 -31.93 -12.95
CA LYS A 103 4.73 -33.39 -12.98
C LYS A 103 3.42 -34.17 -12.84
N THR A 104 2.41 -33.58 -12.20
CA THR A 104 1.08 -34.20 -11.98
C THR A 104 -0.01 -33.64 -12.89
N GLY A 105 0.38 -33.03 -14.01
CA GLY A 105 -0.52 -32.47 -15.02
C GLY A 105 -0.66 -30.97 -14.96
N GLU A 106 -1.62 -30.41 -15.71
CA GLU A 106 -1.90 -28.97 -15.74
C GLU A 106 -2.52 -28.49 -14.42
N LYS A 107 -2.00 -27.41 -13.88
CA LYS A 107 -2.54 -26.67 -12.74
C LYS A 107 -3.04 -25.30 -13.18
N ILE A 108 -4.07 -24.80 -12.50
CA ILE A 108 -4.67 -23.49 -12.75
C ILE A 108 -4.62 -22.72 -11.45
N VAL A 109 -3.87 -21.62 -11.40
CA VAL A 109 -3.84 -20.72 -10.26
C VAL A 109 -4.69 -19.49 -10.59
N ILE A 110 -5.79 -19.29 -9.88
CA ILE A 110 -6.74 -18.19 -10.07
C ILE A 110 -6.35 -17.02 -9.18
N PHE A 111 -6.33 -15.81 -9.74
CA PHE A 111 -5.99 -14.58 -9.02
C PHE A 111 -7.25 -13.81 -8.64
N ALA A 112 -7.43 -13.55 -7.34
CA ALA A 112 -8.61 -12.89 -6.80
C ALA A 112 -8.24 -11.69 -5.91
N GLY A 113 -9.05 -10.63 -5.97
CA GLY A 113 -9.03 -9.55 -4.98
C GLY A 113 -9.89 -9.92 -3.78
N ALA A 114 -9.42 -9.62 -2.57
CA ALA A 114 -10.02 -10.03 -1.31
C ALA A 114 -10.38 -8.87 -0.36
N GLY A 115 -10.11 -7.60 -0.73
CA GLY A 115 -10.22 -6.46 0.18
C GLY A 115 -11.64 -5.93 0.41
N LYS A 116 -12.67 -6.41 -0.33
CA LYS A 116 -14.05 -5.92 -0.19
C LYS A 116 -14.98 -6.98 0.39
N ALA A 117 -16.04 -6.55 1.09
CA ALA A 117 -17.01 -7.44 1.72
C ALA A 117 -17.66 -8.45 0.75
N ASP A 118 -17.81 -8.09 -0.52
CA ASP A 118 -18.41 -8.94 -1.54
C ASP A 118 -17.41 -9.71 -2.41
N SER A 119 -16.10 -9.55 -2.14
CA SER A 119 -15.02 -10.21 -2.90
C SER A 119 -15.12 -11.74 -2.91
N PHE A 120 -15.66 -12.33 -1.84
CA PHE A 120 -15.85 -13.77 -1.71
C PHE A 120 -16.72 -14.37 -2.85
N LYS A 121 -17.60 -13.58 -3.46
CA LYS A 121 -18.46 -14.03 -4.58
C LYS A 121 -17.64 -14.53 -5.77
N ARG A 122 -16.45 -13.97 -5.99
CA ARG A 122 -15.57 -14.31 -7.13
C ARG A 122 -14.91 -15.68 -7.02
N ILE A 123 -14.75 -16.20 -5.79
CA ILE A 123 -14.15 -17.51 -5.56
C ILE A 123 -15.17 -18.64 -5.39
N ARG A 124 -16.46 -18.32 -5.32
CA ARG A 124 -17.55 -19.29 -5.30
C ARG A 124 -17.63 -20.09 -6.60
N GLY A 125 -18.10 -21.33 -6.52
CA GLY A 125 -18.27 -22.21 -7.67
C GLY A 125 -17.03 -22.99 -8.10
N ASN A 126 -15.87 -22.76 -7.43
CA ASN A 126 -14.68 -23.59 -7.58
C ASN A 126 -14.32 -24.25 -6.23
N SER A 127 -13.63 -25.41 -6.30
CA SER A 127 -12.89 -25.96 -5.17
C SER A 127 -11.41 -25.79 -5.44
N TYR A 128 -10.66 -25.42 -4.42
CA TYR A 128 -9.23 -25.13 -4.53
C TYR A 128 -8.43 -26.13 -3.70
N GLY A 129 -7.24 -26.53 -4.17
CA GLY A 129 -6.30 -27.34 -3.41
C GLY A 129 -5.54 -26.50 -2.40
N MET A 130 -4.70 -25.61 -2.88
CA MET A 130 -3.89 -24.73 -2.05
C MET A 130 -4.32 -23.27 -2.21
N TRP A 131 -4.08 -22.47 -1.19
CA TRP A 131 -4.31 -21.03 -1.20
C TRP A 131 -3.06 -20.28 -0.75
N ILE A 132 -2.56 -19.39 -1.64
CA ILE A 132 -1.52 -18.42 -1.33
C ILE A 132 -2.13 -17.01 -1.25
N ALA A 133 -1.83 -16.28 -0.17
CA ALA A 133 -2.32 -14.93 0.07
C ALA A 133 -1.18 -14.00 0.47
N THR A 134 -1.06 -12.87 -0.19
CA THR A 134 -0.15 -11.79 0.20
C THR A 134 -0.93 -10.69 0.91
N GLU A 135 -0.34 -10.11 1.97
CA GLU A 135 -0.97 -9.11 2.82
C GLU A 135 -2.35 -9.57 3.32
N VAL A 136 -2.41 -10.79 3.88
CA VAL A 136 -3.66 -11.43 4.29
C VAL A 136 -4.44 -10.64 5.34
N ASN A 137 -3.77 -9.79 6.13
CA ASN A 137 -4.40 -8.84 7.05
C ASN A 137 -5.27 -7.79 6.36
N LEU A 138 -5.11 -7.56 5.05
CA LEU A 138 -5.96 -6.68 4.24
C LEU A 138 -7.14 -7.41 3.58
N HIS A 139 -7.28 -8.71 3.81
CA HIS A 139 -8.41 -9.48 3.29
C HIS A 139 -9.65 -9.28 4.15
N HIS A 140 -10.80 -9.12 3.50
CA HIS A 140 -12.07 -9.08 4.23
C HIS A 140 -12.38 -10.46 4.82
N GLU A 141 -12.90 -10.50 6.03
CA GLU A 141 -13.21 -11.72 6.79
C GLU A 141 -14.06 -12.72 5.99
N SER A 142 -15.10 -12.24 5.28
CA SER A 142 -15.96 -13.09 4.46
C SER A 142 -15.20 -13.80 3.34
N PHE A 143 -14.13 -13.21 2.81
CA PHE A 143 -13.27 -13.84 1.82
C PHE A 143 -12.42 -14.94 2.44
N ILE A 144 -11.83 -14.69 3.61
CA ILE A 144 -11.03 -15.68 4.33
C ILE A 144 -11.86 -16.91 4.65
N GLN A 145 -13.06 -16.73 5.21
CA GLN A 145 -13.99 -17.82 5.52
C GLN A 145 -14.39 -18.60 4.28
N GLU A 146 -14.73 -17.92 3.18
CA GLU A 146 -15.09 -18.60 1.93
C GLU A 146 -13.89 -19.37 1.35
N ALA A 147 -12.67 -18.84 1.41
CA ALA A 147 -11.47 -19.54 0.94
C ALA A 147 -11.21 -20.83 1.74
N PHE A 148 -11.42 -20.80 3.06
CA PHE A 148 -11.39 -22.03 3.88
C PHE A 148 -12.45 -23.05 3.44
N ASN A 149 -13.69 -22.62 3.22
CA ASN A 149 -14.76 -23.48 2.76
C ASN A 149 -14.44 -24.09 1.38
N ARG A 150 -13.89 -23.30 0.46
CA ARG A 150 -13.56 -23.75 -0.90
C ARG A 150 -12.32 -24.65 -0.95
N THR A 151 -11.51 -24.71 0.07
CA THR A 151 -10.37 -25.63 0.18
C THR A 151 -10.71 -26.88 1.00
N ALA A 152 -11.91 -27.02 1.55
CA ALA A 152 -12.27 -28.11 2.45
C ALA A 152 -12.21 -29.51 1.79
N ALA A 153 -12.49 -29.60 0.48
CA ALA A 153 -12.44 -30.84 -0.30
C ALA A 153 -11.07 -31.11 -0.95
N ALA A 154 -10.03 -30.33 -0.65
CA ALA A 154 -8.70 -30.48 -1.23
C ALA A 154 -8.06 -31.80 -0.81
N LYS A 155 -7.37 -32.46 -1.78
CA LYS A 155 -6.53 -33.64 -1.50
C LYS A 155 -5.23 -33.25 -0.80
N LEU A 156 -4.66 -32.10 -1.17
CA LEU A 156 -3.53 -31.47 -0.49
C LEU A 156 -3.92 -30.06 -0.08
N ARG A 157 -4.43 -29.91 1.14
CA ARG A 157 -4.87 -28.64 1.69
C ARG A 157 -3.70 -27.91 2.33
N LYS A 158 -3.24 -26.79 1.73
CA LYS A 158 -2.17 -25.96 2.29
C LYS A 158 -2.44 -24.47 2.09
N PHE A 159 -1.97 -23.67 3.05
CA PHE A 159 -2.09 -22.22 3.09
C PHE A 159 -0.73 -21.59 3.21
N PHE A 160 -0.49 -20.55 2.41
CA PHE A 160 0.75 -19.78 2.39
C PHE A 160 0.37 -18.31 2.52
N TRP A 161 0.58 -17.75 3.69
CA TRP A 161 0.17 -16.39 4.01
C TRP A 161 1.37 -15.52 4.34
N ASP A 162 1.41 -14.33 3.79
CA ASP A 162 2.31 -13.29 4.29
C ASP A 162 1.53 -12.06 4.74
N LEU A 163 2.12 -11.33 5.68
CA LEU A 163 1.60 -10.06 6.17
C LEU A 163 2.69 -9.20 6.79
N ASN A 164 2.47 -7.89 6.77
CA ASN A 164 3.21 -6.96 7.60
C ASN A 164 2.52 -6.85 8.97
N PRO A 165 3.28 -6.58 10.06
CA PRO A 165 2.69 -6.39 11.38
C PRO A 165 1.64 -5.28 11.38
N SER A 166 0.53 -5.52 12.07
CA SER A 166 -0.55 -4.58 12.30
C SER A 166 -0.83 -4.41 13.80
N ALA A 167 -1.96 -3.82 14.17
CA ALA A 167 -2.34 -3.70 15.57
C ALA A 167 -2.48 -5.08 16.22
N PRO A 168 -2.05 -5.27 17.49
CA PRO A 168 -2.08 -6.57 18.18
C PRO A 168 -3.48 -7.18 18.31
N ASN A 169 -4.51 -6.35 18.38
CA ASN A 169 -5.92 -6.71 18.47
C ASN A 169 -6.58 -6.93 17.08
N SER A 170 -5.81 -6.93 16.00
CA SER A 170 -6.36 -7.17 14.67
C SER A 170 -6.99 -8.56 14.57
N PRO A 171 -8.20 -8.69 13.96
CA PRO A 171 -8.92 -9.97 13.85
C PRO A 171 -8.13 -11.09 13.20
N ILE A 172 -7.15 -10.78 12.35
CA ILE A 172 -6.30 -11.78 11.70
C ILE A 172 -5.43 -12.53 12.72
N TYR A 173 -4.99 -11.85 13.79
CA TYR A 173 -4.23 -12.48 14.87
C TYR A 173 -5.11 -13.31 15.76
N GLU A 174 -6.17 -12.72 16.30
CA GLU A 174 -7.06 -13.36 17.26
C GLU A 174 -7.73 -14.62 16.68
N LYS A 175 -8.31 -14.49 15.47
CA LYS A 175 -9.11 -15.58 14.87
C LYS A 175 -8.26 -16.65 14.18
N TYR A 176 -7.04 -16.32 13.75
CA TYR A 176 -6.25 -17.23 12.94
C TYR A 176 -4.81 -17.40 13.45
N ILE A 177 -3.95 -16.39 13.33
CA ILE A 177 -2.51 -16.58 13.51
C ILE A 177 -2.14 -17.03 14.91
N ASP A 178 -2.55 -16.28 15.93
CA ASP A 178 -2.22 -16.60 17.32
C ASP A 178 -2.99 -17.81 17.80
N LEU A 179 -4.25 -17.99 17.34
CA LEU A 179 -5.01 -19.21 17.61
C LEU A 179 -4.31 -20.45 17.06
N TYR A 180 -3.77 -20.41 15.83
CA TYR A 180 -3.06 -21.55 15.24
C TYR A 180 -1.75 -21.83 15.95
N ARG A 181 -1.02 -20.80 16.36
CA ARG A 181 0.22 -20.94 17.15
C ARG A 181 -0.06 -21.59 18.50
N ILE A 182 -1.06 -21.10 19.23
CA ILE A 182 -1.46 -21.68 20.52
C ILE A 182 -1.89 -23.14 20.37
N LYS A 183 -2.71 -23.46 19.38
CA LYS A 183 -3.11 -24.84 19.11
C LYS A 183 -1.94 -25.72 18.69
N GLN A 184 -0.98 -25.18 17.92
CA GLN A 184 0.25 -25.88 17.55
C GLN A 184 1.08 -26.22 18.78
N GLU A 185 1.29 -25.28 19.71
CA GLU A 185 2.03 -25.48 20.95
C GLU A 185 1.38 -26.54 21.85
N ARG A 186 0.05 -26.65 21.82
CA ARG A 186 -0.73 -27.67 22.54
C ARG A 186 -0.83 -29.00 21.81
N GLY A 187 -0.31 -29.11 20.58
CA GLY A 187 -0.49 -30.32 19.77
C GLY A 187 -1.92 -30.55 19.26
N GLU A 188 -2.77 -29.54 19.31
CA GLU A 188 -4.21 -29.59 18.97
C GLU A 188 -4.51 -29.16 17.54
N LEU A 189 -3.51 -28.72 16.74
CA LEU A 189 -3.71 -28.21 15.40
C LEU A 189 -3.48 -29.31 14.35
N PRO A 190 -4.52 -29.85 13.72
CA PRO A 190 -4.34 -30.80 12.62
C PRO A 190 -3.60 -30.17 11.45
N GLY A 191 -2.59 -30.86 10.93
CA GLY A 191 -1.80 -30.43 9.78
C GLY A 191 -0.68 -29.45 10.10
N GLY A 192 -0.60 -28.96 11.33
CA GLY A 192 0.51 -28.13 11.84
C GLY A 192 0.55 -26.69 11.31
N CYS A 193 1.24 -25.83 12.06
CA CYS A 193 1.51 -24.44 11.72
C CYS A 193 3.02 -24.16 11.69
N ASN A 194 3.47 -23.59 10.61
CA ASN A 194 4.81 -23.04 10.42
C ASN A 194 4.69 -21.51 10.42
N TYR A 195 5.07 -20.89 11.52
CA TYR A 195 5.05 -19.44 11.67
C TYR A 195 6.48 -18.93 11.84
N GLU A 196 6.81 -17.86 11.10
CA GLU A 196 8.13 -17.21 11.24
C GLU A 196 7.96 -15.69 11.14
N LEU A 197 8.67 -14.97 12.01
CA LEU A 197 8.79 -13.52 11.99
C LEU A 197 10.07 -13.11 11.27
N PHE A 198 9.95 -12.42 10.14
CA PHE A 198 11.08 -11.95 9.34
C PHE A 198 11.32 -10.45 9.52
N LEU A 199 12.57 -10.10 9.77
CA LEU A 199 13.04 -8.73 9.76
C LEU A 199 13.72 -8.41 8.42
N MET A 200 13.84 -7.12 8.09
CA MET A 200 14.51 -6.70 6.85
C MET A 200 15.98 -7.18 6.79
N ARG A 201 16.64 -7.30 7.95
CA ARG A 201 18.02 -7.84 8.05
C ARG A 201 18.13 -9.34 7.76
N ASP A 202 17.02 -10.08 7.82
CA ASP A 202 17.01 -11.50 7.45
C ASP A 202 17.14 -11.69 5.93
N ASN A 203 16.85 -10.65 5.13
CA ASN A 203 16.93 -10.69 3.69
C ASN A 203 18.38 -10.55 3.21
N ALA A 204 18.98 -11.65 2.77
CA ALA A 204 20.38 -11.71 2.33
C ALA A 204 20.70 -10.81 1.11
N THR A 205 19.70 -10.31 0.40
CA THR A 205 19.89 -9.43 -0.78
C THR A 205 20.02 -7.95 -0.41
N ILE A 206 19.77 -7.58 0.86
CA ILE A 206 19.87 -6.20 1.34
C ILE A 206 21.21 -6.02 2.05
N SER A 207 22.09 -5.17 1.50
CA SER A 207 23.35 -4.81 2.16
C SER A 207 23.12 -3.92 3.39
N ASP A 208 24.11 -3.84 4.29
CA ASP A 208 24.04 -2.96 5.46
C ASP A 208 23.88 -1.49 5.07
N GLU A 209 24.54 -1.03 4.00
CA GLU A 209 24.42 0.33 3.48
C GLU A 209 22.98 0.59 3.00
N ARG A 210 22.40 -0.37 2.26
CA ARG A 210 21.02 -0.25 1.78
C ARG A 210 20.03 -0.30 2.94
N PHE A 211 20.28 -1.10 3.96
CA PHE A 211 19.46 -1.12 5.17
C PHE A 211 19.50 0.24 5.87
N ALA A 212 20.68 0.83 6.06
CA ALA A 212 20.83 2.16 6.68
C ALA A 212 20.10 3.25 5.89
N GLU A 213 20.20 3.24 4.55
CA GLU A 213 19.46 4.16 3.68
C GLU A 213 17.94 4.03 3.84
N ILE A 214 17.43 2.81 4.02
CA ILE A 214 15.99 2.58 4.19
C ILE A 214 15.54 3.07 5.56
N VAL A 215 16.30 2.74 6.62
CA VAL A 215 16.01 3.16 8.00
C VAL A 215 15.97 4.69 8.12
N ALA A 216 16.90 5.38 7.48
CA ALA A 216 16.96 6.84 7.48
C ALA A 216 15.71 7.53 6.87
N GLN A 217 14.82 6.78 6.21
CA GLN A 217 13.57 7.31 5.64
C GLN A 217 12.39 7.24 6.60
N TYR A 218 12.57 6.65 7.78
CA TYR A 218 11.53 6.48 8.78
C TYR A 218 11.80 7.37 9.98
N ASP A 219 10.75 8.00 10.51
CA ASP A 219 10.79 8.57 11.85
C ASP A 219 10.82 7.41 12.87
N PRO A 220 11.86 7.32 13.73
CA PRO A 220 11.97 6.25 14.73
C PRO A 220 10.82 6.18 15.73
N GLN A 221 10.09 7.28 15.94
CA GLN A 221 8.93 7.34 16.83
C GLN A 221 7.64 6.89 16.15
N SER A 222 7.62 6.78 14.83
CA SER A 222 6.42 6.44 14.07
C SER A 222 6.01 4.97 14.27
N VAL A 223 4.73 4.70 14.15
CA VAL A 223 4.17 3.34 14.10
C VAL A 223 4.78 2.55 12.95
N TRP A 224 5.12 3.21 11.85
CA TRP A 224 5.70 2.59 10.67
C TRP A 224 7.12 2.08 10.92
N TYR A 225 7.94 2.82 11.65
CA TYR A 225 9.27 2.34 12.05
C TYR A 225 9.17 1.05 12.87
N LYS A 226 8.28 1.03 13.87
CA LYS A 226 8.08 -0.13 14.73
C LYS A 226 7.59 -1.36 13.95
N ARG A 227 6.68 -1.17 12.98
CA ARG A 227 6.14 -2.26 12.16
C ARG A 227 7.09 -2.69 11.05
N ASP A 228 7.58 -1.73 10.26
CA ASP A 228 8.30 -2.00 9.02
C ASP A 228 9.78 -2.29 9.21
N ILE A 229 10.39 -1.79 10.27
CA ILE A 229 11.80 -1.98 10.57
C ILE A 229 11.98 -2.99 11.71
N GLU A 230 11.27 -2.78 12.83
CA GLU A 230 11.42 -3.63 14.01
C GLU A 230 10.54 -4.87 13.96
N GLY A 231 9.59 -4.99 13.03
CA GLY A 231 8.69 -6.13 12.89
C GLY A 231 7.69 -6.28 14.04
N LYS A 232 7.44 -5.21 14.80
CA LYS A 232 6.58 -5.24 15.99
C LYS A 232 5.12 -5.05 15.64
N ARG A 233 4.24 -5.82 16.29
CA ARG A 233 2.80 -5.57 16.31
C ARG A 233 2.52 -4.43 17.29
N VAL A 234 2.13 -3.27 16.79
CA VAL A 234 1.80 -2.09 17.60
C VAL A 234 0.54 -1.44 17.07
N SER A 235 -0.29 -0.92 17.96
CA SER A 235 -1.41 -0.07 17.59
C SER A 235 -0.91 1.29 17.11
N ALA A 236 -1.61 1.86 16.13
CA ALA A 236 -1.40 3.25 15.75
C ALA A 236 -2.16 4.13 16.76
N GLU A 237 -1.44 4.92 17.53
CA GLU A 237 -1.98 5.77 18.59
C GLU A 237 -1.40 7.18 18.52
N GLY A 238 -2.16 8.16 19.00
CA GLY A 238 -1.73 9.56 19.05
C GLY A 238 -1.68 10.23 17.68
N MET A 239 -0.80 11.23 17.56
CA MET A 239 -0.66 12.01 16.32
C MET A 239 -0.16 11.15 15.15
N ILE A 240 -0.75 11.35 13.99
CA ILE A 240 -0.36 10.64 12.76
C ILE A 240 1.00 11.12 12.25
N TYR A 241 1.26 12.41 12.36
CA TYR A 241 2.52 13.05 11.94
C TYR A 241 3.22 13.77 13.08
N PRO A 242 3.75 13.07 14.10
CA PRO A 242 4.34 13.72 15.28
C PRO A 242 5.55 14.60 14.96
N GLY A 243 6.27 14.29 13.89
CA GLY A 243 7.48 15.00 13.46
C GLY A 243 7.27 16.06 12.37
N TYR A 244 6.02 16.45 12.05
CA TYR A 244 5.75 17.35 10.92
C TYR A 244 6.45 18.73 11.04
N SER A 245 6.73 19.17 12.27
CA SER A 245 7.43 20.44 12.51
C SER A 245 8.81 20.51 11.84
N SER A 246 9.46 19.37 11.62
CA SER A 246 10.74 19.29 10.90
C SER A 246 10.62 19.58 9.39
N ALA A 247 9.41 19.50 8.84
CA ALA A 247 9.11 19.85 7.46
C ALA A 247 8.71 21.31 7.25
N LEU A 248 8.52 22.08 8.35
CA LEU A 248 8.20 23.51 8.26
C LEU A 248 9.40 24.32 7.81
N GLU A 249 9.15 25.37 7.04
CA GLU A 249 10.15 26.33 6.59
C GLU A 249 9.60 27.74 6.50
N THR A 250 10.49 28.72 6.60
CA THR A 250 10.11 30.13 6.43
C THR A 250 9.70 30.41 4.98
N PRO A 251 8.59 31.13 4.76
CA PRO A 251 8.12 31.48 3.43
C PRO A 251 9.16 32.23 2.60
N PHE A 252 9.26 31.86 1.33
CA PHE A 252 10.06 32.56 0.34
C PHE A 252 9.34 32.60 -1.00
N THR A 253 9.75 33.51 -1.87
CA THR A 253 9.21 33.60 -3.23
C THR A 253 10.34 33.35 -4.20
N PRO A 254 10.38 32.21 -4.92
CA PRO A 254 11.38 31.98 -5.95
C PRO A 254 11.07 32.89 -7.17
N PRO A 255 12.05 33.20 -8.01
CA PRO A 255 11.80 33.93 -9.25
C PRO A 255 10.77 33.25 -10.15
N ARG A 256 10.74 31.92 -10.11
CA ARG A 256 9.76 31.07 -10.80
C ARG A 256 9.70 29.69 -10.14
N TRP A 257 8.50 29.15 -9.99
CA TRP A 257 8.32 27.74 -9.66
C TRP A 257 8.60 26.88 -10.92
N ARG A 258 9.39 25.82 -10.77
CA ARG A 258 9.68 24.90 -11.89
C ARG A 258 8.44 24.16 -12.37
N ASP A 259 7.69 23.62 -11.41
CA ASP A 259 6.42 22.91 -11.62
C ASP A 259 5.42 23.38 -10.56
N VAL A 260 4.15 23.43 -10.91
CA VAL A 260 3.06 23.84 -10.01
C VAL A 260 1.88 22.90 -10.15
N PHE A 261 1.24 22.57 -9.04
CA PHE A 261 -0.05 21.89 -9.04
C PHE A 261 -0.90 22.25 -7.80
N ILE A 262 -2.19 21.94 -7.87
CA ILE A 262 -3.13 22.06 -6.75
C ILE A 262 -3.63 20.66 -6.39
N SER A 263 -3.74 20.36 -5.10
CA SER A 263 -4.49 19.20 -4.62
C SER A 263 -5.69 19.65 -3.83
N ILE A 264 -6.85 19.03 -4.10
CA ILE A 264 -8.16 19.47 -3.59
C ILE A 264 -8.87 18.28 -2.94
N ASP A 265 -9.33 18.47 -1.71
CA ASP A 265 -10.39 17.69 -1.09
C ASP A 265 -11.71 18.46 -1.22
N TYR A 266 -12.65 17.90 -2.00
CA TYR A 266 -13.92 18.55 -2.33
C TYR A 266 -15.04 18.03 -1.44
N GLY A 267 -15.56 18.87 -0.57
CA GLY A 267 -16.74 18.59 0.23
C GLY A 267 -17.90 19.54 -0.11
N THR A 268 -19.10 19.01 -0.33
CA THR A 268 -20.33 19.81 -0.52
C THR A 268 -20.98 20.21 0.78
N GLN A 269 -21.00 19.31 1.76
CA GLN A 269 -21.51 19.56 3.12
C GLN A 269 -20.36 19.71 4.14
N ASN A 270 -19.20 19.17 3.84
CA ASN A 270 -17.97 19.30 4.59
C ASN A 270 -17.12 20.46 4.04
N ALA A 271 -15.99 20.74 4.66
CA ALA A 271 -15.13 21.79 4.17
C ALA A 271 -14.53 21.43 2.78
N PHE A 272 -14.40 22.46 1.94
CA PHE A 272 -13.56 22.43 0.75
C PHE A 272 -12.15 22.84 1.14
N ALA A 273 -11.16 22.06 0.80
CA ALA A 273 -9.76 22.32 1.12
C ALA A 273 -8.87 22.19 -0.13
N ALA A 274 -7.92 23.11 -0.27
CA ALA A 274 -6.96 23.07 -1.37
C ALA A 274 -5.58 23.50 -0.92
N LEU A 275 -4.55 22.82 -1.44
CA LEU A 275 -3.15 23.14 -1.25
C LEU A 275 -2.50 23.46 -2.58
N LEU A 276 -1.75 24.55 -2.64
CA LEU A 276 -0.96 24.95 -3.80
C LEU A 276 0.50 24.57 -3.59
N TRP A 277 1.03 23.85 -4.55
CA TRP A 277 2.35 23.27 -4.53
C TRP A 277 3.24 23.88 -5.60
N GLY A 278 4.48 24.17 -5.24
CA GLY A 278 5.50 24.64 -6.16
C GLY A 278 6.82 23.89 -6.00
N LYS A 279 7.51 23.63 -7.07
CA LYS A 279 8.81 22.95 -7.06
C LYS A 279 9.94 23.93 -7.22
N SER A 280 10.88 23.96 -6.24
CA SER A 280 12.10 24.75 -6.28
C SER A 280 13.28 23.95 -5.74
N GLY A 281 14.46 24.07 -6.30
CA GLY A 281 15.65 23.33 -5.85
C GLY A 281 15.51 21.80 -5.83
N GLY A 282 14.56 21.25 -6.59
CA GLY A 282 14.27 19.80 -6.56
C GLY A 282 13.26 19.36 -5.51
N VAL A 283 12.92 20.23 -4.57
CA VAL A 283 11.99 20.01 -3.44
C VAL A 283 10.62 20.56 -3.79
N TRP A 284 9.57 19.90 -3.31
CA TRP A 284 8.20 20.39 -3.38
C TRP A 284 7.85 21.19 -2.13
N HIS A 285 7.29 22.39 -2.34
CA HIS A 285 6.89 23.31 -1.29
C HIS A 285 5.38 23.50 -1.31
N ILE A 286 4.72 23.33 -0.17
CA ILE A 286 3.34 23.75 0.02
C ILE A 286 3.41 25.19 0.51
N PHE A 287 2.99 26.14 -0.35
CA PHE A 287 3.20 27.57 -0.08
C PHE A 287 1.91 28.39 0.05
N ARG A 288 0.74 27.79 -0.25
CA ARG A 288 -0.57 28.40 -0.02
C ARG A 288 -1.60 27.32 0.32
N GLU A 289 -2.53 27.68 1.17
CA GLU A 289 -3.71 26.90 1.53
C GLU A 289 -5.00 27.65 1.26
N TYR A 290 -6.06 26.94 1.00
CA TYR A 290 -7.42 27.44 0.94
C TYR A 290 -8.33 26.48 1.68
N ARG A 291 -9.15 27.02 2.58
CA ARG A 291 -10.18 26.24 3.29
C ARG A 291 -11.48 27.05 3.33
N TYR A 292 -12.60 26.41 3.03
CA TYR A 292 -13.93 26.99 3.18
C TYR A 292 -14.88 25.94 3.74
N SER A 293 -15.61 26.29 4.78
CA SER A 293 -16.64 25.44 5.38
C SER A 293 -18.00 26.16 5.31
N GLY A 294 -18.93 25.62 4.52
CA GLY A 294 -20.29 26.15 4.46
C GLY A 294 -21.02 26.03 5.80
N ARG A 295 -20.63 25.04 6.63
CA ARG A 295 -21.18 24.89 7.98
C ARG A 295 -20.75 26.02 8.90
N ASP A 296 -19.46 26.39 8.86
CA ASP A 296 -18.89 27.41 9.75
C ASP A 296 -19.36 28.81 9.34
N THR A 297 -19.50 29.06 8.06
CA THR A 297 -19.92 30.35 7.49
C THR A 297 -21.43 30.51 7.35
N GLN A 298 -22.21 29.43 7.53
CA GLN A 298 -23.66 29.37 7.30
C GLN A 298 -24.06 29.72 5.84
N VAL A 299 -23.10 29.65 4.89
CA VAL A 299 -23.33 29.95 3.47
C VAL A 299 -22.76 28.79 2.65
N GLN A 300 -23.62 28.16 1.86
CA GLN A 300 -23.18 27.10 0.96
C GLN A 300 -22.76 27.71 -0.40
N LYS A 301 -21.59 27.32 -0.89
CA LYS A 301 -21.08 27.69 -2.21
C LYS A 301 -21.48 26.69 -3.28
N THR A 302 -21.71 27.20 -4.49
CA THR A 302 -21.89 26.36 -5.69
C THR A 302 -20.55 25.95 -6.29
N ASP A 303 -20.58 25.01 -7.24
CA ASP A 303 -19.39 24.62 -8.00
C ASP A 303 -18.73 25.81 -8.72
N GLU A 304 -19.55 26.71 -9.26
CA GLU A 304 -19.09 27.92 -9.94
C GLU A 304 -18.45 28.92 -8.96
N ASP A 305 -18.94 29.00 -7.72
CA ASP A 305 -18.32 29.82 -6.68
C ASP A 305 -16.93 29.28 -6.32
N TYR A 306 -16.80 27.97 -6.14
CA TYR A 306 -15.52 27.33 -5.90
C TYR A 306 -14.55 27.47 -7.08
N VAL A 307 -15.03 27.42 -8.33
CA VAL A 307 -14.19 27.70 -9.51
C VAL A 307 -13.64 29.11 -9.46
N ARG A 308 -14.49 30.12 -9.16
CA ARG A 308 -14.04 31.52 -9.01
C ARG A 308 -13.01 31.68 -7.88
N ASP A 309 -13.22 30.97 -6.77
CA ASP A 309 -12.24 30.99 -5.67
C ASP A 309 -10.91 30.35 -6.08
N MET A 310 -10.93 29.25 -6.81
CA MET A 310 -9.69 28.61 -7.30
C MET A 310 -8.99 29.46 -8.36
N GLU A 311 -9.72 30.16 -9.22
CA GLU A 311 -9.15 31.13 -10.14
C GLU A 311 -8.44 32.28 -9.40
N ARG A 312 -9.09 32.83 -8.36
CA ARG A 312 -8.51 33.85 -7.50
C ARG A 312 -7.28 33.33 -6.75
N PHE A 313 -7.42 32.16 -6.13
CA PHE A 313 -6.35 31.49 -5.40
C PHE A 313 -5.08 31.33 -6.23
N VAL A 314 -5.23 30.93 -7.48
CA VAL A 314 -4.10 30.82 -8.44
C VAL A 314 -3.58 32.20 -8.85
N SER A 315 -4.46 33.12 -9.23
CA SER A 315 -4.03 34.44 -9.73
C SER A 315 -3.34 35.33 -8.69
N GLU A 316 -3.71 35.18 -7.40
CA GLU A 316 -3.04 35.87 -6.31
C GLU A 316 -1.71 35.20 -5.86
N SER A 317 -1.47 33.95 -6.29
CA SER A 317 -0.35 33.16 -5.78
C SER A 317 0.76 32.92 -6.82
N LEU A 318 0.43 33.03 -8.11
CA LEU A 318 1.35 32.70 -9.19
C LEU A 318 1.54 33.84 -10.18
N PRO A 319 2.75 33.99 -10.77
CA PRO A 319 2.96 34.86 -11.91
C PRO A 319 2.01 34.52 -13.05
N GLU A 320 1.64 35.52 -13.86
CA GLU A 320 0.63 35.40 -14.93
C GLU A 320 0.93 34.26 -15.90
N ASP A 321 2.19 34.06 -16.26
CA ASP A 321 2.68 33.01 -17.17
C ASP A 321 2.58 31.58 -16.58
N GLN A 322 2.32 31.43 -15.27
CA GLN A 322 2.13 30.14 -14.59
C GLN A 322 0.68 29.85 -14.18
N GLN A 323 -0.26 30.76 -14.45
CA GLN A 323 -1.65 30.62 -13.97
C GLN A 323 -2.48 29.66 -14.82
N ARG A 324 -2.20 29.55 -16.12
CA ARG A 324 -3.01 28.72 -17.04
C ARG A 324 -2.58 27.27 -17.05
N GLY A 325 -3.57 26.37 -17.11
CA GLY A 325 -3.32 24.94 -17.24
C GLY A 325 -2.69 24.31 -16.01
N VAL A 326 -2.85 24.91 -14.82
CA VAL A 326 -2.36 24.33 -13.57
C VAL A 326 -2.96 22.93 -13.38
N MET A 327 -2.11 21.96 -13.12
CA MET A 327 -2.55 20.60 -12.79
C MET A 327 -3.34 20.62 -11.50
N THR A 328 -4.54 20.04 -11.51
CA THR A 328 -5.42 19.98 -10.33
C THR A 328 -5.76 18.54 -10.03
N ILE A 329 -5.35 18.09 -8.85
CA ILE A 329 -5.59 16.74 -8.34
C ILE A 329 -6.81 16.80 -7.43
N ILE A 330 -7.81 15.97 -7.69
CA ILE A 330 -9.08 15.98 -6.97
C ILE A 330 -9.68 14.58 -6.88
N ASP A 331 -10.41 14.30 -5.79
CA ASP A 331 -11.14 13.04 -5.64
C ASP A 331 -12.11 12.82 -6.82
N PRO A 332 -12.11 11.64 -7.43
CA PRO A 332 -12.96 11.32 -8.58
C PRO A 332 -14.47 11.41 -8.30
N SER A 333 -14.90 11.40 -7.04
CA SER A 333 -16.30 11.55 -6.65
C SER A 333 -16.86 12.96 -6.91
N ALA A 334 -15.99 13.98 -7.02
CA ALA A 334 -16.35 15.38 -7.28
C ALA A 334 -16.71 15.67 -8.77
N ALA A 335 -17.54 14.85 -9.40
CA ALA A 335 -17.75 14.87 -10.85
C ALA A 335 -18.31 16.22 -11.38
N SER A 336 -19.24 16.86 -10.65
CA SER A 336 -19.83 18.14 -11.04
C SER A 336 -18.80 19.28 -11.01
N PHE A 337 -18.04 19.36 -9.92
CA PHE A 337 -16.99 20.35 -9.77
C PHE A 337 -15.83 20.14 -10.78
N ILE A 338 -15.47 18.90 -11.06
CA ILE A 338 -14.49 18.58 -12.13
C ILE A 338 -14.97 19.12 -13.50
N ALA A 339 -16.25 18.96 -13.79
CA ALA A 339 -16.81 19.49 -15.04
C ALA A 339 -16.80 21.03 -15.05
N ALA A 340 -17.06 21.70 -13.95
CA ALA A 340 -16.98 23.15 -13.82
C ALA A 340 -15.53 23.67 -13.94
N LEU A 341 -14.56 23.03 -13.27
CA LEU A 341 -13.13 23.37 -13.36
C LEU A 341 -12.60 23.32 -14.79
N ARG A 342 -13.01 22.33 -15.57
CA ARG A 342 -12.58 22.21 -17.00
C ARG A 342 -13.08 23.34 -17.87
N ARG A 343 -14.14 24.04 -17.48
CA ARG A 343 -14.69 25.22 -18.19
C ARG A 343 -14.12 26.55 -17.69
N SER A 344 -13.26 26.51 -16.66
CA SER A 344 -12.60 27.69 -16.11
C SER A 344 -11.75 28.42 -17.14
N ARG A 345 -11.70 29.76 -17.03
CA ARG A 345 -10.84 30.62 -17.87
C ARG A 345 -9.33 30.29 -17.73
N LEU A 346 -8.92 29.73 -16.59
CA LEU A 346 -7.53 29.28 -16.37
C LEU A 346 -7.24 27.90 -16.95
N ALA A 347 -8.26 27.23 -17.52
CA ALA A 347 -8.12 25.93 -18.21
C ALA A 347 -7.40 24.87 -17.35
N PHE A 348 -7.83 24.67 -16.11
CA PHE A 348 -7.26 23.68 -15.20
C PHE A 348 -7.19 22.28 -15.81
N ARG A 349 -6.06 21.62 -15.65
CA ARG A 349 -5.85 20.24 -16.11
C ARG A 349 -6.15 19.28 -14.95
N VAL A 350 -7.31 18.64 -14.97
CA VAL A 350 -7.76 17.79 -13.85
C VAL A 350 -7.20 16.39 -13.96
N ARG A 351 -6.63 15.92 -12.86
CA ARG A 351 -6.17 14.54 -12.63
C ARG A 351 -6.91 13.95 -11.42
N LYS A 352 -7.39 12.72 -11.54
CA LYS A 352 -8.05 12.01 -10.45
C LYS A 352 -7.04 11.64 -9.35
N ALA A 353 -7.42 11.88 -8.10
CA ALA A 353 -6.61 11.53 -6.95
C ALA A 353 -6.51 10.02 -6.76
N ASP A 354 -5.34 9.57 -6.34
CA ASP A 354 -5.16 8.28 -5.66
C ASP A 354 -5.48 8.52 -4.17
N ASN A 355 -6.59 7.98 -3.70
CA ASN A 355 -7.18 8.27 -2.40
C ASN A 355 -6.97 7.16 -1.36
N ASP A 356 -6.02 6.23 -1.57
CA ASP A 356 -5.65 5.26 -0.55
C ASP A 356 -5.16 5.97 0.72
N VAL A 357 -5.78 5.61 1.87
CA VAL A 357 -5.58 6.35 3.12
C VAL A 357 -4.27 5.96 3.78
N LEU A 358 -4.05 4.68 4.06
CA LEU A 358 -2.90 4.24 4.86
C LEU A 358 -1.58 4.39 4.13
N ASP A 359 -1.55 3.95 2.88
CA ASP A 359 -0.36 4.16 2.03
C ASP A 359 -0.09 5.64 1.80
N GLY A 360 -1.16 6.44 1.64
CA GLY A 360 -1.03 7.89 1.50
C GLY A 360 -0.46 8.57 2.74
N ILE A 361 -0.90 8.18 3.93
CA ILE A 361 -0.35 8.67 5.21
C ILE A 361 1.15 8.32 5.30
N ARG A 362 1.50 7.09 4.97
CA ARG A 362 2.89 6.63 4.96
C ARG A 362 3.75 7.42 3.99
N ASP A 363 3.27 7.62 2.76
CA ASP A 363 3.99 8.36 1.73
C ASP A 363 4.24 9.81 2.13
N VAL A 364 3.27 10.48 2.77
CA VAL A 364 3.44 11.84 3.32
C VAL A 364 4.52 11.86 4.40
N ALA A 365 4.48 10.94 5.35
CA ALA A 365 5.49 10.85 6.41
C ALA A 365 6.91 10.66 5.83
N VAL A 366 7.06 9.76 4.85
CA VAL A 366 8.34 9.53 4.16
C VAL A 366 8.83 10.77 3.42
N CYS A 367 7.94 11.47 2.67
CA CYS A 367 8.31 12.69 1.95
C CYS A 367 8.78 13.81 2.88
N MET A 368 8.09 14.01 4.01
CA MET A 368 8.49 15.02 5.01
C MET A 368 9.83 14.65 5.65
N GLN A 369 10.01 13.41 6.09
CA GLN A 369 11.24 12.92 6.72
C GLN A 369 12.47 13.05 5.79
N ARG A 370 12.30 12.80 4.50
CA ARG A 370 13.35 12.92 3.49
C ARG A 370 13.63 14.36 3.06
N GLY A 371 12.75 15.30 3.40
CA GLY A 371 12.80 16.67 2.90
C GLY A 371 12.41 16.81 1.43
N ASP A 372 11.74 15.82 0.83
CA ASP A 372 11.21 15.91 -0.54
C ASP A 372 10.00 16.86 -0.61
N VAL A 373 9.33 17.07 0.55
CA VAL A 373 8.22 18.01 0.76
C VAL A 373 8.55 18.92 1.93
N ARG A 374 8.37 20.24 1.74
CA ARG A 374 8.45 21.28 2.74
C ARG A 374 7.13 22.05 2.80
N ILE A 375 6.85 22.65 3.94
CA ILE A 375 5.59 23.32 4.23
C ILE A 375 5.90 24.70 4.76
N PHE A 376 5.34 25.75 4.16
CA PHE A 376 5.51 27.09 4.68
C PHE A 376 4.87 27.23 6.07
N ASP A 377 5.57 27.82 7.02
CA ASP A 377 5.13 27.91 8.40
C ASP A 377 3.98 28.91 8.63
N ASN A 378 3.63 29.69 7.61
CA ASN A 378 2.52 30.65 7.60
C ASN A 378 1.19 30.08 7.08
N LEU A 379 1.00 28.74 7.12
CA LEU A 379 -0.23 28.04 6.74
C LEU A 379 -0.99 27.57 8.01
N PRO A 380 -1.81 28.45 8.64
CA PRO A 380 -2.38 28.17 9.97
C PRO A 380 -3.43 27.05 9.96
N GLU A 381 -4.27 26.93 8.91
CA GLU A 381 -5.29 25.89 8.86
C GLU A 381 -4.65 24.50 8.65
N LEU A 382 -3.65 24.39 7.79
CA LEU A 382 -2.91 23.16 7.59
C LEU A 382 -2.19 22.72 8.88
N ARG A 383 -1.55 23.63 9.57
CA ARG A 383 -0.90 23.34 10.86
C ARG A 383 -1.90 22.88 11.92
N LYS A 384 -3.06 23.55 12.02
CA LYS A 384 -4.12 23.16 12.93
C LYS A 384 -4.64 21.74 12.64
N GLU A 385 -4.77 21.38 11.37
CA GLU A 385 -5.16 20.02 11.01
C GLU A 385 -4.05 19.00 11.31
N PHE A 386 -2.75 19.33 11.13
CA PHE A 386 -1.65 18.47 11.56
C PHE A 386 -1.70 18.16 13.06
N ASP A 387 -1.93 19.20 13.89
CA ASP A 387 -1.99 19.05 15.36
C ASP A 387 -3.19 18.21 15.81
N GLY A 388 -4.28 18.23 15.05
CA GLY A 388 -5.51 17.49 15.33
C GLY A 388 -5.62 16.14 14.61
N TYR A 389 -4.70 15.80 13.72
CA TYR A 389 -4.79 14.57 12.93
C TYR A 389 -4.24 13.39 13.71
N VAL A 390 -5.15 12.62 14.31
CA VAL A 390 -4.84 11.53 15.24
C VAL A 390 -5.47 10.23 14.80
N TRP A 391 -4.90 9.14 15.28
CA TRP A 391 -5.46 7.81 15.07
C TRP A 391 -6.71 7.61 15.94
N ASP A 392 -7.64 6.78 15.45
CA ASP A 392 -8.83 6.37 16.19
C ASP A 392 -8.47 5.18 17.11
N ASP A 393 -8.49 5.40 18.41
CA ASP A 393 -8.19 4.36 19.42
C ASP A 393 -9.18 3.18 19.40
N LYS A 394 -10.35 3.37 18.76
CA LYS A 394 -11.42 2.36 18.67
C LYS A 394 -11.43 1.59 17.35
N ALA A 395 -10.63 2.02 16.39
CA ALA A 395 -10.61 1.42 15.06
C ALA A 395 -9.16 1.23 14.59
N ASP A 396 -8.81 -0.03 14.29
CA ASP A 396 -7.46 -0.38 13.84
C ASP A 396 -7.03 0.46 12.63
N ASP A 397 -5.93 1.19 12.79
CA ASP A 397 -5.25 1.94 11.75
C ASP A 397 -6.14 2.90 10.94
N LYS A 398 -7.08 3.54 11.60
CA LYS A 398 -7.93 4.56 10.97
C LYS A 398 -7.67 5.93 11.58
N PRO A 399 -7.54 6.98 10.76
CA PRO A 399 -7.55 8.35 11.27
C PRO A 399 -8.95 8.73 11.75
N ILE A 400 -9.04 9.57 12.78
CA ILE A 400 -10.29 10.22 13.16
C ILE A 400 -10.66 11.21 12.05
N LYS A 401 -11.85 11.04 11.50
CA LYS A 401 -12.38 11.85 10.38
C LYS A 401 -13.03 13.14 10.88
N VAL A 402 -12.21 14.03 11.45
CA VAL A 402 -12.66 15.35 11.95
C VAL A 402 -11.63 16.40 11.56
N ASN A 403 -12.04 17.39 10.78
CA ASN A 403 -11.17 18.47 10.28
C ASN A 403 -9.88 17.93 9.65
N ASP A 404 -10.02 17.01 8.70
CA ASP A 404 -8.91 16.33 8.03
C ASP A 404 -8.84 16.63 6.51
N HIS A 405 -9.49 17.71 6.08
CA HIS A 405 -9.65 18.03 4.66
C HIS A 405 -8.35 18.47 3.99
N LEU A 406 -7.53 19.28 4.67
CA LEU A 406 -6.19 19.64 4.19
C LEU A 406 -5.23 18.46 4.28
N MET A 407 -5.41 17.55 5.24
CA MET A 407 -4.66 16.29 5.32
C MET A 407 -4.99 15.37 4.15
N ASP A 408 -6.28 15.28 3.75
CA ASP A 408 -6.69 14.53 2.58
C ASP A 408 -6.13 15.17 1.29
N ALA A 409 -6.21 16.50 1.15
CA ALA A 409 -5.60 17.23 0.03
C ALA A 409 -4.08 17.02 -0.05
N LEU A 410 -3.38 17.04 1.10
CA LEU A 410 -1.94 16.75 1.21
C LEU A 410 -1.62 15.34 0.69
N ARG A 411 -2.34 14.36 1.17
CA ARG A 411 -2.21 12.95 0.80
C ARG A 411 -2.46 12.74 -0.70
N TYR A 412 -3.51 13.35 -1.26
CA TYR A 412 -3.81 13.29 -2.70
C TYR A 412 -2.65 13.85 -3.53
N GLY A 413 -2.06 14.97 -3.13
CA GLY A 413 -0.91 15.55 -3.79
C GLY A 413 0.29 14.60 -3.82
N VAL A 414 0.70 14.09 -2.68
CA VAL A 414 1.87 13.20 -2.56
C VAL A 414 1.68 11.91 -3.35
N ARG A 415 0.57 11.22 -3.15
CA ARG A 415 0.27 9.93 -3.80
C ARG A 415 0.15 10.05 -5.32
N THR A 416 -0.69 10.98 -5.79
CA THR A 416 -1.00 11.10 -7.20
C THR A 416 0.19 11.57 -8.01
N MET A 417 1.00 12.45 -7.46
CA MET A 417 2.24 12.91 -8.10
C MET A 417 3.40 11.94 -7.93
N ARG A 418 3.21 10.87 -7.16
CA ARG A 418 4.24 9.87 -6.85
C ARG A 418 5.53 10.53 -6.34
N LEU A 419 5.38 11.42 -5.36
CA LEU A 419 6.51 12.17 -4.82
C LEU A 419 7.48 11.25 -4.07
N VAL A 420 6.98 10.18 -3.47
CA VAL A 420 7.82 9.03 -3.10
C VAL A 420 8.21 8.35 -4.40
N LYS A 421 9.39 8.63 -4.90
CA LYS A 421 9.92 7.90 -6.07
C LYS A 421 9.91 6.42 -5.76
N PRO A 422 9.34 5.55 -6.63
CA PRO A 422 9.67 4.14 -6.58
C PRO A 422 11.20 4.07 -6.66
N LYS A 423 11.86 3.43 -5.69
CA LYS A 423 13.28 3.09 -5.86
C LYS A 423 13.37 2.31 -7.16
N GLU A 424 14.39 2.58 -7.98
CA GLU A 424 14.70 1.82 -9.19
C GLU A 424 14.42 0.35 -8.93
N GLU A 425 13.57 -0.25 -9.74
CA GLU A 425 13.25 -1.67 -9.64
C GLU A 425 14.58 -2.42 -9.66
N TYR A 426 14.87 -3.14 -8.59
CA TYR A 426 16.01 -4.04 -8.53
C TYR A 426 15.79 -5.09 -9.62
N LYS A 427 16.41 -4.87 -10.79
CA LYS A 427 16.49 -5.90 -11.80
C LYS A 427 17.36 -6.98 -11.23
N SER A 428 16.75 -8.09 -10.85
CA SER A 428 17.47 -9.26 -10.36
C SER A 428 18.60 -9.60 -11.33
N PRO A 429 19.87 -9.67 -10.88
CA PRO A 429 20.99 -10.01 -11.76
C PRO A 429 20.93 -11.45 -12.28
N PHE A 430 19.91 -12.22 -11.88
CA PHE A 430 19.73 -13.62 -12.26
C PHE A 430 18.82 -13.82 -13.48
N PHE A 431 18.25 -12.74 -14.05
CA PHE A 431 17.31 -12.80 -15.16
C PHE A 431 17.61 -11.79 -16.29
N ALA A 432 18.86 -11.40 -16.48
CA ALA A 432 19.34 -10.70 -17.68
C ALA A 432 19.69 -11.70 -18.77
#